data_56ecf840fb0e633e1aa483814154d99b
#
_entry.id   56ecf840fb0e633e1aa483814154d99b
#
_cell.length_a   1.000
_cell.length_b   1.000
_cell.length_c   1.000
_cell.angle_alpha   90.00
_cell.angle_beta   90.00
_cell.angle_gamma   90.00
#
_symmetry.space_group_name_H-M   'P 1'
#
loop_
_entity.id
_entity.type
_entity.pdbx_description
1 polymer ?
#
loop_
_entity_poly.entity_id
_entity_poly.type
_entity_poly.pdbx_seq_one_letter_code
_entity_poly.pdbx_strand_id
1 'polypeptide(L)'
;DGKVAMTDAATRCVTPMTFQVLTGHPVATDLWGERDSDALDHVEYARWADLTVIAPATADIMAKAAHGIADEIVSTMLLAFPGPVLMAPAMNDNMWRHAATVANHKILADRGTHFVGPGSGWLACGTVDEGRMVEPEEILAEIRPDKLTVARRELGGESVVLVPGIESA
;
A
#
# COMPACT_ATOMS: atom_id res chain seq x y z
N ASP A 1 -15.08 -6.15 -1.64
CA ASP A 1 -14.36 -7.22 -0.95
C ASP A 1 -12.89 -6.82 -0.81
N GLY A 2 -12.21 -7.24 0.27
CA GLY A 2 -10.85 -6.80 0.56
C GLY A 2 -9.96 -7.92 1.08
N LYS A 3 -8.76 -8.04 0.53
CA LYS A 3 -7.68 -8.87 1.09
C LYS A 3 -6.56 -7.98 1.60
N VAL A 4 -5.77 -8.46 2.54
CA VAL A 4 -4.70 -7.68 3.16
C VAL A 4 -3.36 -8.40 3.00
N ALA A 5 -2.33 -7.65 2.61
CA ALA A 5 -0.95 -8.06 2.69
C ALA A 5 -0.18 -7.10 3.61
N MET A 6 0.72 -7.62 4.43
CA MET A 6 1.45 -6.83 5.41
C MET A 6 2.95 -7.07 5.29
N THR A 7 3.72 -5.98 5.35
CA THR A 7 5.18 -6.07 5.53
C THR A 7 5.51 -6.57 6.94
N ASP A 8 6.71 -7.10 7.15
CA ASP A 8 7.18 -7.47 8.49
C ASP A 8 7.10 -6.30 9.49
N ALA A 9 7.44 -5.09 9.03
CA ALA A 9 7.32 -3.88 9.85
C ALA A 9 5.86 -3.61 10.28
N ALA A 10 4.90 -3.78 9.38
CA ALA A 10 3.49 -3.58 9.68
C ALA A 10 2.97 -4.57 10.74
N THR A 11 3.43 -5.82 10.72
CA THR A 11 3.02 -6.84 11.71
C THR A 11 3.46 -6.53 13.14
N ARG A 12 4.46 -5.67 13.30
CA ARG A 12 4.93 -5.21 14.63
C ARG A 12 4.02 -4.16 15.26
N CYS A 13 3.22 -3.50 14.44
CA CYS A 13 2.34 -2.43 14.90
C CYS A 13 0.89 -2.89 15.05
N VAL A 14 0.43 -3.70 14.12
CA VAL A 14 -0.91 -4.30 14.14
C VAL A 14 -0.78 -5.78 13.81
N THR A 15 -1.48 -6.63 14.56
CA THR A 15 -1.40 -8.07 14.29
C THR A 15 -2.18 -8.45 13.03
N PRO A 16 -1.70 -9.40 12.22
CA PRO A 16 -2.43 -9.91 11.06
C PRO A 16 -3.85 -10.39 11.40
N MET A 17 -4.03 -10.95 12.59
CA MET A 17 -5.33 -11.42 13.09
C MET A 17 -6.40 -10.31 13.09
N THR A 18 -6.02 -9.06 13.37
CA THR A 18 -6.95 -7.92 13.35
C THR A 18 -7.58 -7.78 11.97
N PHE A 19 -6.77 -7.80 10.93
CA PHE A 19 -7.26 -7.66 9.55
C PHE A 19 -7.96 -8.93 9.06
N GLN A 20 -7.49 -10.12 9.48
CA GLN A 20 -8.17 -11.37 9.15
C GLN A 20 -9.61 -11.40 9.68
N VAL A 21 -9.84 -10.92 10.90
CA VAL A 21 -11.19 -10.84 11.48
C VAL A 21 -12.06 -9.82 10.74
N LEU A 22 -11.48 -8.68 10.37
CA LEU A 22 -12.22 -7.61 9.69
C LEU A 22 -12.60 -7.96 8.25
N THR A 23 -11.70 -8.64 7.53
CA THR A 23 -11.90 -8.96 6.11
C THR A 23 -12.53 -10.34 5.88
N GLY A 24 -12.43 -11.24 6.86
CA GLY A 24 -12.80 -12.64 6.71
C GLY A 24 -11.85 -13.47 5.85
N HIS A 25 -10.69 -12.88 5.46
CA HIS A 25 -9.68 -13.52 4.62
C HIS A 25 -8.34 -13.66 5.34
N PRO A 26 -7.53 -14.68 5.04
CA PRO A 26 -6.16 -14.74 5.51
C PRO A 26 -5.36 -13.50 5.11
N VAL A 27 -4.40 -13.11 5.94
CA VAL A 27 -3.50 -11.99 5.67
C VAL A 27 -2.17 -12.54 5.14
N ALA A 28 -1.72 -12.06 4.00
CA ALA A 28 -0.41 -12.43 3.44
C ALA A 28 0.69 -11.63 4.16
N THR A 29 1.66 -12.35 4.75
CA THR A 29 2.77 -11.73 5.51
C THR A 29 4.14 -12.18 5.04
N ASP A 30 4.24 -13.26 4.27
CA ASP A 30 5.50 -13.85 3.83
C ASP A 30 5.38 -14.34 2.38
N LEU A 31 6.50 -14.29 1.66
CA LEU A 31 6.64 -14.86 0.30
C LEU A 31 6.75 -16.38 0.31
N TRP A 32 7.23 -16.96 1.41
CA TRP A 32 7.65 -18.36 1.53
C TRP A 32 6.95 -19.07 2.70
N GLY A 33 5.70 -18.72 2.97
CA GLY A 33 4.94 -19.29 4.09
C GLY A 33 4.92 -20.81 4.13
N GLU A 34 4.65 -21.38 5.31
CA GLU A 34 4.73 -22.82 5.57
C GLU A 34 3.69 -23.69 4.80
N ARG A 35 2.72 -23.06 4.13
CA ARG A 35 1.72 -23.77 3.33
C ARG A 35 2.16 -23.79 1.87
N ASP A 36 1.99 -24.92 1.22
CA ASP A 36 2.27 -25.08 -0.22
C ASP A 36 1.51 -24.09 -1.13
N SER A 37 0.41 -23.48 -0.62
CA SER A 37 -0.37 -22.45 -1.29
C SER A 37 0.26 -21.04 -1.18
N ASP A 38 1.04 -20.77 -0.13
CA ASP A 38 1.51 -19.41 0.22
C ASP A 38 2.58 -18.91 -0.78
N ALA A 39 3.32 -19.80 -1.40
CA ALA A 39 4.36 -19.47 -2.38
C ALA A 39 3.84 -18.75 -3.65
N LEU A 40 2.53 -18.75 -3.89
CA LEU A 40 1.89 -18.08 -5.03
C LEU A 40 0.94 -16.94 -4.60
N ASP A 41 0.85 -16.64 -3.31
CA ASP A 41 -0.07 -15.64 -2.78
C ASP A 41 0.09 -14.27 -3.43
N HIS A 42 1.32 -13.81 -3.67
CA HIS A 42 1.56 -12.53 -4.35
C HIS A 42 1.01 -12.50 -5.78
N VAL A 43 1.03 -13.64 -6.51
CA VAL A 43 0.46 -13.75 -7.85
C VAL A 43 -1.06 -13.86 -7.79
N GLU A 44 -1.59 -14.61 -6.82
CA GLU A 44 -3.04 -14.72 -6.61
C GLU A 44 -3.66 -13.38 -6.25
N TYR A 45 -3.08 -12.65 -5.30
CA TYR A 45 -3.54 -11.31 -4.91
C TYR A 45 -3.46 -10.33 -6.08
N ALA A 46 -2.34 -10.34 -6.82
CA ALA A 46 -2.17 -9.49 -7.98
C ALA A 46 -3.17 -9.78 -9.12
N ARG A 47 -3.63 -11.03 -9.25
CA ARG A 47 -4.65 -11.40 -10.24
C ARG A 47 -6.07 -11.13 -9.77
N TRP A 48 -6.30 -11.25 -8.47
CA TRP A 48 -7.60 -11.08 -7.86
C TRP A 48 -7.99 -9.61 -7.72
N ALA A 49 -7.03 -8.73 -7.45
CA ALA A 49 -7.28 -7.33 -7.16
C ALA A 49 -7.63 -6.52 -8.40
N ASP A 50 -8.59 -5.62 -8.28
CA ASP A 50 -8.90 -4.58 -9.25
C ASP A 50 -8.17 -3.28 -8.91
N LEU A 51 -7.80 -3.08 -7.64
CA LEU A 51 -7.08 -1.94 -7.10
C LEU A 51 -6.15 -2.39 -5.97
N THR A 52 -4.97 -1.84 -5.91
CA THR A 52 -4.07 -1.96 -4.74
C THR A 52 -3.96 -0.62 -4.02
N VAL A 53 -4.20 -0.64 -2.71
CA VAL A 53 -4.08 0.55 -1.84
C VAL A 53 -2.95 0.32 -0.84
N ILE A 54 -1.98 1.23 -0.82
CA ILE A 54 -0.88 1.23 0.15
C ILE A 54 -1.13 2.34 1.17
N ALA A 55 -1.53 1.97 2.38
CA ALA A 55 -1.89 2.91 3.44
C ALA A 55 -1.47 2.40 4.83
N PRO A 56 -0.48 3.05 5.45
CA PRO A 56 0.36 4.11 4.93
C PRO A 56 1.41 3.64 3.92
N ALA A 57 1.78 4.52 2.96
CA ALA A 57 2.92 4.32 2.08
C ALA A 57 4.16 4.98 2.68
N THR A 58 5.09 4.16 3.18
CA THR A 58 6.36 4.63 3.76
C THR A 58 7.36 5.00 2.67
N ALA A 59 8.43 5.73 3.04
CA ALA A 59 9.53 6.02 2.11
C ALA A 59 10.18 4.72 1.57
N ASP A 60 10.25 3.66 2.37
CA ASP A 60 10.81 2.36 1.98
C ASP A 60 9.98 1.72 0.87
N ILE A 61 8.67 1.54 1.09
CA ILE A 61 7.82 0.91 0.08
C ILE A 61 7.74 1.74 -1.21
N MET A 62 7.74 3.07 -1.10
CA MET A 62 7.80 3.96 -2.27
C MET A 62 9.11 3.78 -3.04
N ALA A 63 10.25 3.67 -2.34
CA ALA A 63 11.54 3.43 -2.97
C ALA A 63 11.58 2.06 -3.66
N LYS A 64 11.12 0.99 -2.99
CA LYS A 64 11.03 -0.35 -3.55
C LYS A 64 10.18 -0.38 -4.81
N ALA A 65 8.98 0.19 -4.77
CA ALA A 65 8.07 0.28 -5.90
C ALA A 65 8.67 1.09 -7.07
N ALA A 66 9.33 2.22 -6.78
CA ALA A 66 9.96 3.06 -7.80
C ALA A 66 11.10 2.34 -8.54
N HIS A 67 11.83 1.47 -7.85
CA HIS A 67 13.01 0.78 -8.39
C HIS A 67 12.78 -0.70 -8.73
N GLY A 68 11.55 -1.21 -8.54
CA GLY A 68 11.22 -2.61 -8.85
C GLY A 68 11.90 -3.62 -7.91
N ILE A 69 12.14 -3.24 -6.66
CA ILE A 69 12.70 -4.13 -5.64
C ILE A 69 11.56 -5.00 -5.11
N ALA A 70 11.71 -6.31 -5.19
CA ALA A 70 10.71 -7.32 -4.82
C ALA A 70 11.33 -8.30 -3.82
N ASP A 71 11.62 -7.81 -2.61
CA ASP A 71 12.34 -8.53 -1.56
C ASP A 71 11.42 -9.01 -0.42
N GLU A 72 10.14 -8.63 -0.44
CA GLU A 72 9.12 -9.03 0.51
C GLU A 72 7.74 -9.11 -0.18
N ILE A 73 6.72 -9.60 0.53
CA ILE A 73 5.41 -9.92 -0.06
C ILE A 73 4.74 -8.73 -0.75
N VAL A 74 4.76 -7.56 -0.13
CA VAL A 74 4.07 -6.37 -0.63
C VAL A 74 4.77 -5.80 -1.87
N SER A 75 6.09 -5.64 -1.83
CA SER A 75 6.87 -5.14 -2.96
C SER A 75 6.82 -6.09 -4.16
N THR A 76 6.81 -7.41 -3.88
CA THR A 76 6.65 -8.43 -4.93
C THR A 76 5.26 -8.38 -5.55
N MET A 77 4.23 -8.23 -4.72
CA MET A 77 2.85 -8.06 -5.16
C MET A 77 2.67 -6.81 -6.03
N LEU A 78 3.23 -5.67 -5.60
CA LEU A 78 3.19 -4.43 -6.39
C LEU A 78 3.83 -4.58 -7.77
N LEU A 79 4.96 -5.29 -7.85
CA LEU A 79 5.64 -5.54 -9.12
C LEU A 79 4.84 -6.48 -10.04
N ALA A 80 4.08 -7.42 -9.46
CA ALA A 80 3.24 -8.37 -10.19
C ALA A 80 1.87 -7.81 -10.58
N PHE A 81 1.42 -6.72 -9.94
CA PHE A 81 0.08 -6.17 -10.11
C PHE A 81 0.00 -5.25 -11.34
N PRO A 82 -0.86 -5.55 -12.32
CA PRO A 82 -0.98 -4.75 -13.54
C PRO A 82 -2.00 -3.62 -13.46
N GLY A 83 -2.74 -3.52 -12.35
CA GLY A 83 -3.84 -2.57 -12.17
C GLY A 83 -3.41 -1.25 -11.54
N PRO A 84 -4.39 -0.38 -11.22
CA PRO A 84 -4.14 0.90 -10.58
C PRO A 84 -3.65 0.73 -9.14
N VAL A 85 -2.73 1.60 -8.74
CA VAL A 85 -2.18 1.68 -7.39
C VAL A 85 -2.51 3.04 -6.80
N LEU A 86 -3.06 3.04 -5.59
CA LEU A 86 -3.26 4.24 -4.77
C LEU A 86 -2.31 4.19 -3.57
N MET A 87 -1.55 5.25 -3.35
CA MET A 87 -0.65 5.36 -2.20
C MET A 87 -1.05 6.53 -1.31
N ALA A 88 -1.15 6.27 0.00
CA ALA A 88 -1.34 7.29 1.05
C ALA A 88 -0.03 7.45 1.83
N PRO A 89 0.85 8.42 1.47
CA PRO A 89 2.14 8.59 2.10
C PRO A 89 2.02 8.94 3.59
N ALA A 90 2.92 8.35 4.41
CA ALA A 90 3.10 8.71 5.81
C ALA A 90 4.56 8.50 6.21
N MET A 91 5.19 9.57 6.67
CA MET A 91 6.58 9.57 7.13
C MET A 91 6.92 10.89 7.85
N ASN A 92 8.08 10.95 8.47
CA ASN A 92 8.61 12.20 8.99
C ASN A 92 8.74 13.26 7.87
N ASP A 93 8.56 14.53 8.20
CA ASP A 93 8.60 15.67 7.27
C ASP A 93 9.93 15.81 6.53
N ASN A 94 11.05 15.55 7.20
CA ASN A 94 12.37 15.55 6.56
C ASN A 94 12.53 14.39 5.58
N MET A 95 11.95 13.23 5.90
CA MET A 95 11.90 12.08 4.98
C MET A 95 11.03 12.40 3.75
N TRP A 96 9.89 13.05 3.96
CA TRP A 96 9.01 13.44 2.86
C TRP A 96 9.68 14.43 1.91
N ARG A 97 10.37 15.44 2.47
CA ARG A 97 11.11 16.46 1.68
C ARG A 97 12.46 15.99 1.16
N HIS A 98 12.92 14.81 1.56
CA HIS A 98 14.22 14.31 1.11
C HIS A 98 14.24 14.11 -0.40
N ALA A 99 15.35 14.52 -1.04
CA ALA A 99 15.47 14.46 -2.50
C ALA A 99 15.21 13.09 -3.10
N ALA A 100 15.60 12.01 -2.40
CA ALA A 100 15.32 10.63 -2.85
C ALA A 100 13.81 10.32 -2.82
N THR A 101 13.09 10.74 -1.77
CA THR A 101 11.63 10.52 -1.66
C THR A 101 10.89 11.30 -2.72
N VAL A 102 11.27 12.57 -2.94
CA VAL A 102 10.70 13.41 -4.00
C VAL A 102 10.93 12.78 -5.39
N ALA A 103 12.12 12.25 -5.64
CA ALA A 103 12.43 11.57 -6.90
C ALA A 103 11.60 10.28 -7.07
N ASN A 104 11.49 9.46 -6.02
CA ASN A 104 10.70 8.24 -6.04
C ASN A 104 9.21 8.53 -6.24
N HIS A 105 8.67 9.52 -5.55
CA HIS A 105 7.29 9.98 -5.75
C HIS A 105 7.04 10.37 -7.21
N LYS A 106 7.94 11.17 -7.79
CA LYS A 106 7.82 11.57 -9.20
C LYS A 106 7.85 10.37 -10.15
N ILE A 107 8.77 9.43 -9.95
CA ILE A 107 8.86 8.20 -10.76
C ILE A 107 7.53 7.41 -10.72
N LEU A 108 6.97 7.25 -9.53
CA LEU A 108 5.73 6.51 -9.34
C LEU A 108 4.54 7.25 -9.97
N ALA A 109 4.44 8.57 -9.78
CA ALA A 109 3.39 9.39 -10.38
C ALA A 109 3.46 9.37 -11.92
N ASP A 110 4.65 9.49 -12.50
CA ASP A 110 4.87 9.40 -13.95
C ASP A 110 4.48 8.02 -14.52
N ARG A 111 4.48 6.96 -13.68
CA ARG A 111 4.03 5.61 -14.04
C ARG A 111 2.54 5.36 -13.79
N GLY A 112 1.81 6.36 -13.31
CA GLY A 112 0.36 6.28 -13.11
C GLY A 112 -0.06 5.84 -11.70
N THR A 113 0.84 5.81 -10.71
CA THR A 113 0.45 5.65 -9.31
C THR A 113 -0.31 6.90 -8.85
N HIS A 114 -1.48 6.69 -8.27
CA HIS A 114 -2.25 7.76 -7.64
C HIS A 114 -1.78 8.00 -6.22
N PHE A 115 -1.81 9.26 -5.78
CA PHE A 115 -1.42 9.63 -4.42
C PHE A 115 -2.54 10.42 -3.76
N VAL A 116 -2.77 10.15 -2.47
CA VAL A 116 -3.65 10.94 -1.62
C VAL A 116 -2.86 11.37 -0.37
N GLY A 117 -2.73 12.66 -0.16
CA GLY A 117 -1.85 13.22 0.85
C GLY A 117 -0.36 13.26 0.42
N PRO A 118 0.58 13.37 1.40
CA PRO A 118 0.32 13.37 2.84
C PRO A 118 -0.45 14.60 3.31
N GLY A 119 -1.14 14.47 4.43
CA GLY A 119 -1.76 15.58 5.14
C GLY A 119 -0.78 16.29 6.08
N SER A 120 -1.22 17.43 6.64
CA SER A 120 -0.52 18.13 7.70
C SER A 120 -1.14 17.81 9.05
N GLY A 121 -0.32 17.65 10.09
CA GLY A 121 -0.80 17.35 11.43
C GLY A 121 0.29 16.89 12.38
N TRP A 122 -0.10 16.36 13.54
CA TRP A 122 0.82 15.76 14.48
C TRP A 122 1.48 14.52 13.89
N LEU A 123 2.80 14.54 13.86
CA LEU A 123 3.65 13.41 13.47
C LEU A 123 4.08 12.61 14.70
N ALA A 124 4.42 11.35 14.54
CA ALA A 124 4.87 10.48 15.62
C ALA A 124 6.14 11.00 16.33
N CYS A 125 6.96 11.81 15.65
CA CYS A 125 8.14 12.47 16.20
C CYS A 125 7.80 13.68 17.09
N GLY A 126 6.52 14.03 17.30
CA GLY A 126 6.13 15.14 18.18
C GLY A 126 6.11 16.52 17.53
N THR A 127 6.21 16.61 16.22
CA THR A 127 6.09 17.86 15.46
C THR A 127 4.75 17.95 14.75
N VAL A 128 4.33 19.15 14.40
CA VAL A 128 3.17 19.41 13.53
C VAL A 128 3.70 19.87 12.18
N ASP A 129 3.65 19.01 11.19
CA ASP A 129 4.13 19.32 9.85
C ASP A 129 3.45 18.41 8.81
N GLU A 130 3.87 18.54 7.54
CA GLU A 130 3.46 17.67 6.44
C GLU A 130 4.15 16.30 6.55
N GLY A 131 3.39 15.22 6.38
CA GLY A 131 3.93 13.86 6.46
C GLY A 131 2.98 12.87 7.15
N ARG A 132 1.86 13.36 7.72
CA ARG A 132 0.83 12.51 8.29
C ARG A 132 0.02 11.84 7.18
N MET A 133 -0.32 10.57 7.35
CA MET A 133 -1.32 9.94 6.50
C MET A 133 -2.65 10.71 6.59
N VAL A 134 -3.31 10.92 5.47
CA VAL A 134 -4.67 11.45 5.44
C VAL A 134 -5.65 10.52 6.15
N GLU A 135 -6.82 11.03 6.51
CA GLU A 135 -7.83 10.23 7.20
C GLU A 135 -8.38 9.13 6.27
N PRO A 136 -8.80 7.97 6.83
CA PRO A 136 -9.33 6.86 6.04
C PRO A 136 -10.48 7.25 5.11
N GLU A 137 -11.31 8.20 5.51
CA GLU A 137 -12.42 8.72 4.72
C GLU A 137 -11.94 9.43 3.45
N GLU A 138 -10.79 10.10 3.50
CA GLU A 138 -10.18 10.74 2.34
C GLU A 138 -9.64 9.69 1.37
N ILE A 139 -9.00 8.63 1.88
CA ILE A 139 -8.55 7.50 1.06
C ILE A 139 -9.73 6.84 0.37
N LEU A 140 -10.81 6.55 1.12
CA LEU A 140 -12.04 5.96 0.59
C LEU A 140 -12.70 6.85 -0.47
N ALA A 141 -12.62 8.18 -0.32
CA ALA A 141 -13.15 9.12 -1.31
C ALA A 141 -12.37 9.10 -2.63
N GLU A 142 -11.12 8.66 -2.63
CA GLU A 142 -10.30 8.47 -3.84
C GLU A 142 -10.51 7.09 -4.49
N ILE A 143 -10.99 6.09 -3.75
CA ILE A 143 -11.32 4.74 -4.25
C ILE A 143 -12.69 4.80 -4.96
N ARG A 144 -12.80 5.60 -6.02
CA ARG A 144 -14.02 5.71 -6.83
C ARG A 144 -13.72 5.34 -8.28
N PRO A 145 -14.60 4.60 -8.95
CA PRO A 145 -14.40 4.18 -10.34
C PRO A 145 -14.23 5.32 -11.34
N ASP A 146 -14.72 6.52 -11.01
CA ASP A 146 -14.63 7.73 -11.84
C ASP A 146 -13.33 8.50 -11.65
N LYS A 147 -12.62 8.28 -10.52
CA LYS A 147 -11.33 8.92 -10.21
C LYS A 147 -10.13 8.07 -10.59
N LEU A 148 -10.22 6.76 -10.36
CA LEU A 148 -9.20 5.81 -10.76
C LEU A 148 -9.55 5.31 -12.16
N THR A 149 -8.69 5.55 -13.14
CA THR A 149 -8.84 4.98 -14.48
C THR A 149 -8.61 3.47 -14.40
N VAL A 150 -9.59 2.77 -13.86
CA VAL A 150 -9.62 1.31 -13.88
C VAL A 150 -9.96 0.94 -15.32
N ALA A 151 -9.03 0.33 -16.02
CA ALA A 151 -9.36 -0.36 -17.26
C ALA A 151 -10.45 -1.37 -16.88
N ARG A 152 -11.70 -1.09 -17.26
CA ARG A 152 -12.86 -1.93 -16.98
C ARG A 152 -12.57 -3.34 -17.46
N ARG A 153 -12.17 -4.21 -16.57
CA ARG A 153 -12.55 -5.62 -16.69
C ARG A 153 -14.00 -5.71 -16.26
N GLU A 154 -14.84 -6.25 -17.11
CA GLU A 154 -16.23 -6.61 -16.79
C GLU A 154 -16.22 -7.73 -15.76
N LEU A 155 -15.92 -7.41 -14.51
CA LEU A 155 -15.95 -8.34 -13.38
C LEU A 155 -16.87 -7.73 -12.33
N GLY A 156 -17.90 -8.47 -11.98
CA GLY A 156 -18.98 -8.05 -11.09
C GLY A 156 -18.58 -7.99 -9.60
N GLY A 157 -17.67 -7.14 -9.25
CA GLY A 157 -17.27 -6.85 -7.87
C GLY A 157 -15.95 -6.09 -7.82
N GLU A 158 -15.87 -5.03 -7.04
CA GLU A 158 -14.63 -4.30 -6.78
C GLU A 158 -13.83 -5.04 -5.72
N SER A 159 -12.60 -5.41 -6.04
CA SER A 159 -11.69 -6.13 -5.16
C SER A 159 -10.47 -5.25 -4.85
N VAL A 160 -10.25 -4.97 -3.57
CA VAL A 160 -9.19 -4.07 -3.09
C VAL A 160 -8.19 -4.83 -2.25
N VAL A 161 -6.90 -4.70 -2.54
CA VAL A 161 -5.83 -5.13 -1.65
C VAL A 161 -5.35 -3.93 -0.84
N LEU A 162 -5.54 -3.99 0.48
CA LEU A 162 -5.04 -3.02 1.42
C LEU A 162 -3.69 -3.48 1.96
N VAL A 163 -2.71 -2.61 1.91
CA VAL A 163 -1.39 -2.86 2.50
C VAL A 163 -1.18 -1.86 3.63
N PRO A 164 -1.38 -2.25 4.89
CA PRO A 164 -1.02 -1.42 6.01
C PRO A 164 0.51 -1.41 6.16
N GLY A 165 1.12 -0.24 6.03
CA GLY A 165 2.52 -0.02 6.33
C GLY A 165 2.66 0.99 7.45
N ILE A 166 3.39 0.65 8.52
CA ILE A 166 3.72 1.58 9.61
C ILE A 166 5.23 1.53 9.78
N GLU A 167 5.87 2.69 9.68
CA GLU A 167 7.25 2.82 10.15
C GLU A 167 7.23 3.14 11.65
N SER A 168 8.00 2.38 12.41
CA SER A 168 8.42 2.80 13.73
C SER A 168 9.37 3.99 13.58
N ALA A 169 9.04 5.10 14.23
CA ALA A 169 9.94 6.23 14.41
C ALA A 169 11.21 5.82 15.17
#